data_4f5148788a1805c2dca4da0c67f4d5db
#
_entry.id   4f5148788a1805c2dca4da0c67f4d5db
#
_cell.length_a   1.000
_cell.length_b   1.000
_cell.length_c   1.000
_cell.angle_alpha   90.00
_cell.angle_beta   90.00
_cell.angle_gamma   90.00
#
_symmetry.space_group_name_H-M   'P 1'
#
loop_
_entity.id
_entity.type
_entity.pdbx_description
1 polymer ?
#
loop_
_entity_poly.entity_id
_entity_poly.type
_entity_poly.pdbx_seq_one_letter_code
_entity_poly.pdbx_strand_id
1 'polypeptide(L)'
;MAEELTTEEIAQNYTAMGHSVDLINAIIAGTAMADDTAEDKQDCVDRNIAHLEIMVAKDYWTDEDMTAVNAAITAGQGYTA
;
A
#
# COMPACT_ATOMS: atom_id res chain seq x y z
N MET A 1 -24.96 12.02 -2.89
CA MET A 1 -24.64 11.54 -4.24
C MET A 1 -23.18 11.16 -4.31
N ALA A 2 -22.90 9.97 -4.78
CA ALA A 2 -21.52 9.56 -4.93
C ALA A 2 -20.86 10.39 -6.03
N GLU A 3 -19.71 10.95 -5.75
CA GLU A 3 -18.96 11.68 -6.76
C GLU A 3 -18.12 10.70 -7.55
N GLU A 4 -18.21 10.80 -8.86
CA GLU A 4 -17.34 10.03 -9.73
C GLU A 4 -15.97 10.70 -9.76
N LEU A 5 -14.94 9.91 -9.54
CA LEU A 5 -13.58 10.40 -9.68
C LEU A 5 -13.26 10.59 -11.15
N THR A 6 -12.50 11.64 -11.44
CA THR A 6 -11.97 11.84 -12.78
C THR A 6 -10.87 10.83 -13.07
N THR A 7 -10.55 10.63 -14.34
CA THR A 7 -9.42 9.77 -14.73
C THR A 7 -8.13 10.22 -14.07
N GLU A 8 -7.93 11.54 -13.95
CA GLU A 8 -6.76 12.11 -13.29
C GLU A 8 -6.70 11.77 -11.81
N GLU A 9 -7.84 11.85 -11.10
CA GLU A 9 -7.92 11.50 -9.69
C GLU A 9 -7.64 10.02 -9.46
N ILE A 10 -8.17 9.15 -10.32
CA ILE A 10 -7.90 7.72 -10.26
C ILE A 10 -6.40 7.45 -10.47
N ALA A 11 -5.78 8.13 -11.43
CA ALA A 11 -4.35 8.01 -11.68
C ALA A 11 -3.51 8.47 -10.47
N GLN A 12 -3.93 9.55 -9.80
CA GLN A 12 -3.27 10.02 -8.59
C GLN A 12 -3.39 8.99 -7.45
N ASN A 13 -4.56 8.40 -7.30
CA ASN A 13 -4.79 7.34 -6.31
C ASN A 13 -3.97 6.09 -6.63
N TYR A 14 -3.84 5.75 -7.90
CA TYR A 14 -3.00 4.63 -8.33
C TYR A 14 -1.54 4.88 -7.95
N THR A 15 -1.04 6.09 -8.16
CA THR A 15 0.32 6.48 -7.80
C THR A 15 0.53 6.40 -6.28
N ALA A 16 -0.41 6.92 -5.48
CA ALA A 16 -0.34 6.85 -4.02
C ALA A 16 -0.35 5.40 -3.52
N MET A 17 -1.16 4.57 -4.14
CA MET A 17 -1.23 3.14 -3.84
C MET A 17 0.11 2.46 -4.14
N GLY A 18 0.73 2.79 -5.27
CA GLY A 18 2.05 2.28 -5.65
C GLY A 18 3.13 2.66 -4.65
N HIS A 19 3.09 3.87 -4.11
CA HIS A 19 4.02 4.30 -3.06
C HIS A 19 3.91 3.44 -1.81
N SER A 20 2.69 3.12 -1.39
CA SER A 20 2.48 2.25 -0.23
C SER A 20 2.98 0.84 -0.48
N VAL A 21 2.73 0.30 -1.67
CA VAL A 21 3.25 -1.02 -2.09
C VAL A 21 4.77 -1.04 -2.03
N ASP A 22 5.41 -0.05 -2.64
CA ASP A 22 6.87 0.05 -2.69
C ASP A 22 7.47 0.20 -1.30
N LEU A 23 6.85 0.99 -0.45
CA LEU A 23 7.36 1.21 0.91
C LEU A 23 7.28 -0.06 1.75
N ILE A 24 6.15 -0.78 1.70
CA ILE A 24 6.00 -2.04 2.42
C ILE A 24 7.08 -3.03 1.95
N ASN A 25 7.24 -3.18 0.64
CA ASN A 25 8.23 -4.10 0.08
C ASN A 25 9.65 -3.70 0.46
N ALA A 26 9.96 -2.42 0.43
CA ALA A 26 11.29 -1.92 0.79
C ALA A 26 11.62 -2.12 2.28
N ILE A 27 10.63 -1.93 3.15
CA ILE A 27 10.82 -2.18 4.58
C ILE A 27 11.08 -3.67 4.83
N ILE A 28 10.31 -4.54 4.20
CA ILE A 28 10.49 -5.99 4.31
C ILE A 28 11.86 -6.41 3.79
N ALA A 29 12.30 -5.82 2.68
CA ALA A 29 13.61 -6.11 2.09
C ALA A 29 14.78 -5.50 2.86
N GLY A 30 14.53 -4.59 3.79
CA GLY A 30 15.56 -3.93 4.58
C GLY A 30 16.21 -2.75 3.88
N THR A 31 15.63 -2.24 2.81
CA THR A 31 16.17 -1.11 2.04
C THR A 31 15.58 0.23 2.43
N ALA A 32 14.47 0.24 3.15
CA ALA A 32 13.86 1.45 3.71
C ALA A 32 13.82 1.34 5.22
N MET A 33 13.98 2.47 5.90
CA MET A 33 13.94 2.56 7.36
C MET A 33 14.94 1.62 8.04
N ALA A 34 16.07 1.35 7.38
CA ALA A 34 17.06 0.36 7.88
C ALA A 34 17.60 0.70 9.28
N ASP A 35 17.70 2.01 9.58
CA ASP A 35 18.23 2.47 10.88
C ASP A 35 17.12 2.80 11.89
N ASP A 36 15.87 2.61 11.52
CA ASP A 36 14.75 2.88 12.41
C ASP A 36 14.48 1.69 13.34
N THR A 37 13.73 1.96 14.42
CA THR A 37 13.40 0.91 15.39
C THR A 37 12.43 -0.10 14.79
N ALA A 38 12.37 -1.29 15.36
CA ALA A 38 11.40 -2.31 14.97
C ALA A 38 9.97 -1.80 15.12
N GLU A 39 9.70 -1.05 16.20
CA GLU A 39 8.39 -0.46 16.44
C GLU A 39 7.99 0.51 15.32
N ASP A 40 8.90 1.38 14.90
CA ASP A 40 8.64 2.35 13.84
C ASP A 40 8.41 1.65 12.49
N LYS A 41 9.20 0.63 12.18
CA LYS A 41 9.03 -0.16 10.96
C LYS A 41 7.68 -0.86 10.94
N GLN A 42 7.31 -1.50 12.04
CA GLN A 42 6.04 -2.21 12.15
C GLN A 42 4.86 -1.24 12.00
N ASP A 43 4.93 -0.09 12.66
CA ASP A 43 3.90 0.93 12.58
C ASP A 43 3.73 1.45 11.15
N CYS A 44 4.83 1.69 10.45
CA CYS A 44 4.80 2.14 9.06
C CYS A 44 4.16 1.10 8.14
N VAL A 45 4.53 -0.17 8.28
CA VAL A 45 3.93 -1.25 7.50
C VAL A 45 2.44 -1.34 7.79
N ASP A 46 2.04 -1.31 9.05
CA ASP A 46 0.64 -1.43 9.45
C ASP A 46 -0.21 -0.27 8.89
N ARG A 47 0.31 0.94 8.91
CA ARG A 47 -0.39 2.11 8.35
C ARG A 47 -0.55 2.02 6.84
N ASN A 48 0.47 1.54 6.17
CA ASN A 48 0.41 1.37 4.71
C ASN A 48 -0.53 0.24 4.32
N ILE A 49 -0.58 -0.84 5.09
CA ILE A 49 -1.58 -1.89 4.89
C ILE A 49 -3.00 -1.32 5.01
N ALA A 50 -3.26 -0.55 6.06
CA ALA A 50 -4.56 0.07 6.28
C ALA A 50 -4.95 0.98 5.09
N HIS A 51 -4.00 1.77 4.58
CA HIS A 51 -4.21 2.60 3.41
C HIS A 51 -4.56 1.76 2.18
N LEU A 52 -3.82 0.69 1.93
CA LEU A 52 -4.09 -0.19 0.79
C LEU A 52 -5.44 -0.89 0.93
N GLU A 53 -5.84 -1.30 2.12
CA GLU A 53 -7.14 -1.92 2.35
C GLU A 53 -8.29 -0.97 2.02
N ILE A 54 -8.15 0.31 2.34
CA ILE A 54 -9.11 1.33 1.97
C ILE A 54 -9.16 1.49 0.44
N MET A 55 -7.98 1.51 -0.20
CA MET A 55 -7.89 1.70 -1.65
C MET A 55 -8.47 0.52 -2.43
N VAL A 56 -8.20 -0.73 -2.00
CA VAL A 56 -8.72 -1.91 -2.71
C VAL A 56 -10.23 -2.06 -2.58
N ALA A 57 -10.85 -1.41 -1.60
CA ALA A 57 -12.31 -1.38 -1.47
C ALA A 57 -13.00 -0.57 -2.55
N LYS A 58 -12.27 0.26 -3.29
CA LYS A 58 -12.81 1.00 -4.44
C LYS A 58 -13.07 0.03 -5.59
N ASP A 59 -14.05 0.35 -6.41
CA ASP A 59 -14.52 -0.55 -7.47
C ASP A 59 -14.02 -0.18 -8.88
N TYR A 60 -13.14 0.80 -8.98
CA TYR A 60 -12.64 1.24 -10.29
C TYR A 60 -11.28 0.64 -10.68
N TRP A 61 -10.76 -0.25 -9.86
CA TRP A 61 -9.49 -0.92 -10.16
C TRP A 61 -9.70 -2.17 -11.00
N THR A 62 -8.73 -2.48 -11.85
CA THR A 62 -8.72 -3.75 -12.58
C THR A 62 -8.04 -4.83 -11.73
N ASP A 63 -8.24 -6.09 -12.08
CA ASP A 63 -7.56 -7.21 -11.41
C ASP A 63 -6.04 -7.08 -11.52
N GLU A 64 -5.56 -6.59 -12.66
CA GLU A 64 -4.13 -6.36 -12.88
C GLU A 64 -3.59 -5.30 -11.91
N ASP A 65 -4.34 -4.21 -11.72
CA ASP A 65 -3.97 -3.15 -10.76
C ASP A 65 -3.84 -3.73 -9.35
N MET A 66 -4.69 -4.67 -9.00
CA MET A 66 -4.79 -5.22 -7.64
C MET A 66 -3.75 -6.30 -7.35
N THR A 67 -3.14 -6.91 -8.35
CA THR A 67 -2.21 -8.02 -8.14
C THR A 67 -1.06 -7.65 -7.21
N ALA A 68 -0.36 -6.57 -7.53
CA ALA A 68 0.78 -6.11 -6.73
C ALA A 68 0.33 -5.60 -5.35
N VAL A 69 -0.83 -4.95 -5.30
CA VAL A 69 -1.40 -4.40 -4.06
C VAL A 69 -1.76 -5.54 -3.10
N ASN A 70 -2.47 -6.53 -3.57
CA ASN A 70 -2.84 -7.69 -2.75
C ASN A 70 -1.61 -8.46 -2.27
N ALA A 71 -0.58 -8.60 -3.12
CA ALA A 71 0.67 -9.23 -2.73
C ALA A 71 1.39 -8.44 -1.62
N ALA A 72 1.40 -7.12 -1.71
CA ALA A 72 2.00 -6.26 -0.70
C ALA A 72 1.24 -6.32 0.63
N ILE A 73 -0.09 -6.34 0.58
CA ILE A 73 -0.92 -6.48 1.79
C ILE A 73 -0.60 -7.81 2.48
N THR A 74 -0.56 -8.89 1.72
CA THR A 74 -0.26 -10.23 2.27
C THR A 74 1.13 -10.27 2.87
N ALA A 75 2.13 -9.74 2.16
CA ALA A 75 3.50 -9.69 2.65
C ALA A 75 3.63 -8.85 3.91
N GLY A 76 2.94 -7.70 3.95
CA GLY A 76 2.94 -6.82 5.11
C GLY A 76 2.26 -7.44 6.32
N GLN A 77 1.17 -8.16 6.10
CA GLN A 77 0.47 -8.86 7.19
C GLN A 77 1.33 -9.96 7.82
N GLY A 78 2.21 -10.56 7.04
CA GLY A 78 3.16 -11.56 7.54
C GLY A 78 4.43 -10.98 8.11
N TYR A 79 4.63 -9.68 8.01
CA TYR A 79 5.84 -9.01 8.48
C TYR A 79 5.82 -8.81 9.99
N THR A 80 6.92 -9.18 10.63
CA THR A 80 7.17 -8.91 12.05
C THR A 80 8.55 -8.27 12.17
N ALA A 81 8.56 -7.06 12.61
CA ALA A 81 9.80 -6.29 12.75
C ALA A 81 10.64 -6.74 13.94
#